data_181059835453b12ebfd2c7bdbf9aee37
#
_entry.id   181059835453b12ebfd2c7bdbf9aee37
#
_cell.length_a   1.000
_cell.length_b   1.000
_cell.length_c   1.000
_cell.angle_alpha   90.00
_cell.angle_beta   90.00
_cell.angle_gamma   90.00
#
_symmetry.space_group_name_H-M   'P 1'
#
loop_
_entity.id
_entity.type
_entity.pdbx_description
1 polymer ?
#
loop_
_entity_poly.entity_id
_entity_poly.type
_entity_poly.pdbx_seq_one_letter_code
_entity_poly.pdbx_strand_id
1 'polypeptide(L)'
;MTKKRLFFIGIAGLILVFLWPLLNNFIPLIKEWTNAKHDQAFLREVFKQANFQNAMILLSLMILSSAIPGVSSSIFCIFVGLLYGPLLAIPMNIIGNTFGNLTSFEILRRLEKPEKSKRMEKLLNYIENFKHRFIGISLAFSIPFIPSALVNYACVQMNLPTRTRILATLIGVAPVSIVYAVSGDLLLNIRPIRIPLVAVLAILLFISLVIYFIHFRKEKNELHSSN
;
A
#
# COMPACT_ATOMS: atom_id res chain seq x y z
N MET A 1 11.78 -7.64 29.76
CA MET A 1 11.35 -7.30 28.37
C MET A 1 9.87 -6.97 28.37
N THR A 2 9.46 -5.80 27.87
CA THR A 2 8.05 -5.41 27.82
C THR A 2 7.29 -6.30 26.81
N LYS A 3 6.04 -6.69 27.14
CA LYS A 3 5.15 -7.49 26.26
C LYS A 3 5.10 -6.96 24.80
N LYS A 4 5.25 -5.64 24.65
CA LYS A 4 5.34 -4.96 23.33
C LYS A 4 6.58 -5.41 22.53
N ARG A 5 7.76 -5.52 23.15
CA ARG A 5 9.00 -5.96 22.46
C ARG A 5 8.92 -7.42 22.02
N LEU A 6 8.36 -8.30 22.85
CA LEU A 6 8.15 -9.71 22.50
C LEU A 6 7.20 -9.87 21.28
N PHE A 7 6.14 -9.08 21.23
CA PHE A 7 5.21 -9.06 20.12
C PHE A 7 5.88 -8.64 18.81
N PHE A 8 6.67 -7.55 18.82
CA PHE A 8 7.40 -7.11 17.62
C PHE A 8 8.48 -8.11 17.18
N ILE A 9 9.18 -8.75 18.13
CA ILE A 9 10.16 -9.81 17.84
C ILE A 9 9.45 -11.03 17.21
N GLY A 10 8.29 -11.43 17.72
CA GLY A 10 7.50 -12.53 17.16
C GLY A 10 7.05 -12.26 15.73
N ILE A 11 6.57 -11.05 15.45
CA ILE A 11 6.16 -10.65 14.10
C ILE A 11 7.38 -10.57 13.16
N ALA A 12 8.50 -10.00 13.61
CA ALA A 12 9.74 -9.96 12.84
C ALA A 12 10.25 -11.37 12.51
N GLY A 13 10.20 -12.29 13.49
CA GLY A 13 10.52 -13.71 13.28
C GLY A 13 9.61 -14.37 12.26
N LEU A 14 8.31 -14.11 12.33
CA LEU A 14 7.32 -14.63 11.38
C LEU A 14 7.58 -14.11 9.95
N ILE A 15 7.89 -12.82 9.82
CA ILE A 15 8.28 -12.22 8.53
C ILE A 15 9.55 -12.89 7.99
N LEU A 16 10.57 -13.13 8.82
CA LEU A 16 11.79 -13.80 8.41
C LEU A 16 11.55 -15.23 7.94
N VAL A 17 10.68 -15.99 8.62
CA VAL A 17 10.31 -17.35 8.22
C VAL A 17 9.62 -17.36 6.86
N PHE A 18 8.74 -16.39 6.57
CA PHE A 18 8.09 -16.28 5.25
C PHE A 18 9.00 -15.67 4.18
N LEU A 19 9.93 -14.79 4.56
CA LEU A 19 10.92 -14.22 3.65
C LEU A 19 11.96 -15.25 3.19
N TRP A 20 12.30 -16.22 4.03
CA TRP A 20 13.34 -17.20 3.74
C TRP A 20 13.11 -17.99 2.44
N PRO A 21 11.95 -18.65 2.21
CA PRO A 21 11.69 -19.35 0.96
C PRO A 21 11.62 -18.38 -0.24
N LEU A 22 11.10 -17.17 -0.03
CA LEU A 22 11.13 -16.14 -1.07
C LEU A 22 12.56 -15.74 -1.43
N LEU A 23 13.39 -15.44 -0.45
CA LEU A 23 14.80 -15.10 -0.70
C LEU A 23 15.53 -16.22 -1.43
N ASN A 24 15.36 -17.46 -1.00
CA ASN A 24 16.01 -18.60 -1.67
C ASN A 24 15.56 -18.77 -3.12
N ASN A 25 14.28 -18.52 -3.42
CA ASN A 25 13.76 -18.62 -4.79
C ASN A 25 14.09 -17.41 -5.65
N PHE A 26 14.19 -16.22 -5.07
CA PHE A 26 14.35 -14.96 -5.81
C PHE A 26 15.78 -14.39 -5.81
N ILE A 27 16.65 -14.75 -4.83
CA ILE A 27 18.06 -14.32 -4.84
C ILE A 27 18.79 -14.78 -6.12
N PRO A 28 18.65 -16.03 -6.60
CA PRO A 28 19.25 -16.43 -7.87
C PRO A 28 18.75 -15.57 -9.03
N LEU A 29 17.45 -15.30 -9.09
CA LEU A 29 16.83 -14.48 -10.12
C LEU A 29 17.33 -13.02 -10.11
N ILE A 30 17.50 -12.45 -8.91
CA ILE A 30 18.06 -11.09 -8.77
C ILE A 30 19.52 -11.05 -9.23
N LYS A 31 20.31 -12.09 -8.93
CA LYS A 31 21.70 -12.18 -9.39
C LYS A 31 21.78 -12.34 -10.90
N GLU A 32 20.91 -13.15 -11.49
CA GLU A 32 20.85 -13.29 -12.95
C GLU A 32 20.36 -12.01 -13.62
N TRP A 33 19.40 -11.29 -13.04
CA TRP A 33 18.91 -10.02 -13.56
C TRP A 33 20.02 -8.95 -13.64
N THR A 34 20.95 -8.93 -12.69
CA THR A 34 22.11 -8.02 -12.73
C THR A 34 23.14 -8.40 -13.77
N ASN A 35 23.18 -9.68 -14.19
CA ASN A 35 24.15 -10.20 -15.15
C ASN A 35 23.59 -10.46 -16.55
N ALA A 36 22.26 -10.60 -16.68
CA ALA A 36 21.64 -10.95 -17.94
C ALA A 36 21.28 -9.71 -18.77
N LYS A 37 21.86 -9.60 -19.93
CA LYS A 37 21.26 -8.85 -21.05
C LYS A 37 19.94 -9.55 -21.41
N HIS A 38 18.81 -8.99 -21.05
CA HIS A 38 17.41 -9.26 -21.48
C HIS A 38 17.18 -10.57 -22.24
N ASP A 39 17.56 -11.72 -21.66
CA ASP A 39 17.42 -13.00 -22.32
C ASP A 39 16.03 -13.58 -22.06
N GLN A 40 15.39 -14.14 -23.10
CA GLN A 40 14.09 -14.80 -23.01
C GLN A 40 14.10 -16.00 -22.03
N ALA A 41 15.27 -16.61 -21.81
CA ALA A 41 15.45 -17.68 -20.85
C ALA A 41 15.21 -17.20 -19.40
N PHE A 42 15.72 -16.02 -19.05
CA PHE A 42 15.50 -15.39 -17.76
C PHE A 42 14.00 -15.11 -17.51
N LEU A 43 13.30 -14.54 -18.50
CA LEU A 43 11.86 -14.29 -18.38
C LEU A 43 11.07 -15.59 -18.14
N ARG A 44 11.42 -16.67 -18.82
CA ARG A 44 10.78 -17.99 -18.61
C ARG A 44 11.00 -18.50 -17.19
N GLU A 45 12.19 -18.33 -16.63
CA GLU A 45 12.49 -18.76 -15.26
C GLU A 45 11.69 -17.94 -14.22
N VAL A 46 11.59 -16.61 -14.41
CA VAL A 46 10.75 -15.75 -13.57
C VAL A 46 9.28 -16.16 -13.63
N PHE A 47 8.73 -16.45 -14.83
CA PHE A 47 7.34 -16.87 -14.97
C PHE A 47 7.06 -18.28 -14.39
N LYS A 48 8.06 -19.16 -14.33
CA LYS A 48 7.91 -20.44 -13.62
C LYS A 48 7.65 -20.27 -12.11
N GLN A 49 8.10 -19.15 -11.52
CA GLN A 49 7.83 -18.81 -10.13
C GLN A 49 6.41 -18.28 -9.89
N ALA A 50 5.65 -17.98 -10.94
CA ALA A 50 4.28 -17.51 -10.86
C ALA A 50 3.30 -18.67 -10.59
N ASN A 51 3.49 -19.38 -9.49
CA ASN A 51 2.63 -20.45 -9.04
C ASN A 51 1.73 -20.01 -7.87
N PHE A 52 0.70 -20.82 -7.57
CA PHE A 52 -0.25 -20.52 -6.50
C PHE A 52 0.40 -20.45 -5.12
N GLN A 53 1.40 -21.27 -4.84
CA GLN A 53 2.10 -21.26 -3.56
C GLN A 53 2.83 -19.94 -3.33
N ASN A 54 3.57 -19.45 -4.33
CA ASN A 54 4.26 -18.16 -4.25
C ASN A 54 3.27 -16.99 -4.17
N ALA A 55 2.11 -17.10 -4.84
CA ALA A 55 1.03 -16.10 -4.69
C ALA A 55 0.55 -15.99 -3.24
N MET A 56 0.32 -17.12 -2.58
CA MET A 56 -0.13 -17.15 -1.17
C MET A 56 0.96 -16.63 -0.22
N ILE A 57 2.22 -16.95 -0.47
CA ILE A 57 3.35 -16.45 0.33
C ILE A 57 3.44 -14.92 0.18
N LEU A 58 3.42 -14.41 -1.04
CA LEU A 58 3.48 -12.96 -1.30
C LEU A 58 2.29 -12.21 -0.70
N LEU A 59 1.09 -12.76 -0.83
CA LEU A 59 -0.11 -12.19 -0.23
C LEU A 59 0.02 -12.14 1.31
N SER A 60 0.50 -13.22 1.91
CA SER A 60 0.72 -13.29 3.36
C SER A 60 1.77 -12.26 3.82
N LEU A 61 2.88 -12.13 3.10
CA LEU A 61 3.92 -11.12 3.41
C LEU A 61 3.40 -9.69 3.23
N MET A 62 2.57 -9.45 2.23
CA MET A 62 1.93 -8.16 2.02
C MET A 62 1.00 -7.82 3.17
N ILE A 63 0.16 -8.76 3.61
CA ILE A 63 -0.73 -8.59 4.77
C ILE A 63 0.09 -8.31 6.03
N LEU A 64 1.12 -9.12 6.30
CA LEU A 64 1.96 -8.98 7.48
C LEU A 64 2.73 -7.65 7.49
N SER A 65 3.33 -7.27 6.37
CA SER A 65 4.06 -6.00 6.27
C SER A 65 3.14 -4.78 6.42
N SER A 66 1.95 -4.81 5.81
CA SER A 66 0.96 -3.74 5.96
C SER A 66 0.32 -3.70 7.36
N ALA A 67 0.30 -4.84 8.08
CA ALA A 67 -0.21 -4.91 9.44
C ALA A 67 0.74 -4.25 10.47
N ILE A 68 2.04 -4.20 10.17
CA ILE A 68 3.04 -3.61 11.07
C ILE A 68 3.12 -2.11 10.82
N PRO A 69 2.82 -1.27 11.82
CA PRO A 69 2.94 0.18 11.67
C PRO A 69 4.37 0.60 11.33
N GLY A 70 4.53 1.29 10.19
CA GLY A 70 5.83 1.80 9.73
C GLY A 70 6.57 0.89 8.75
N VAL A 71 6.06 -0.32 8.46
CA VAL A 71 6.59 -1.19 7.41
C VAL A 71 5.81 -0.98 6.12
N SER A 72 6.53 -0.87 4.99
CA SER A 72 5.92 -0.70 3.67
C SER A 72 5.72 -2.05 2.98
N SER A 73 4.53 -2.27 2.44
CA SER A 73 4.21 -3.44 1.60
C SER A 73 4.50 -3.23 0.12
N SER A 74 4.96 -2.03 -0.28
CA SER A 74 5.13 -1.66 -1.69
C SER A 74 6.04 -2.61 -2.46
N ILE A 75 7.10 -3.10 -1.83
CA ILE A 75 8.03 -4.03 -2.47
C ILE A 75 7.33 -5.34 -2.87
N PHE A 76 6.48 -5.89 -2.01
CA PHE A 76 5.70 -7.10 -2.30
C PHE A 76 4.63 -6.84 -3.37
N CYS A 77 4.01 -5.67 -3.35
CA CYS A 77 3.03 -5.25 -4.37
C CYS A 77 3.66 -5.17 -5.76
N ILE A 78 4.89 -4.66 -5.86
CA ILE A 78 5.66 -4.60 -7.10
C ILE A 78 6.04 -6.01 -7.55
N PHE A 79 6.49 -6.88 -6.63
CA PHE A 79 6.81 -8.27 -6.94
C PHE A 79 5.60 -9.07 -7.45
N VAL A 80 4.43 -8.86 -6.87
CA VAL A 80 3.19 -9.46 -7.36
C VAL A 80 2.89 -8.98 -8.78
N GLY A 81 3.09 -7.68 -9.06
CA GLY A 81 2.97 -7.12 -10.41
C GLY A 81 3.92 -7.74 -11.42
N LEU A 82 5.17 -7.93 -11.01
CA LEU A 82 6.23 -8.51 -11.81
C LEU A 82 5.94 -9.98 -12.18
N LEU A 83 5.42 -10.78 -11.24
CA LEU A 83 5.21 -12.22 -11.44
C LEU A 83 3.88 -12.57 -12.09
N TYR A 84 2.81 -11.89 -11.71
CA TYR A 84 1.43 -12.25 -12.09
C TYR A 84 0.82 -11.30 -13.10
N GLY A 85 1.53 -10.24 -13.47
CA GLY A 85 1.03 -9.19 -14.35
C GLY A 85 -0.08 -8.35 -13.71
N PRO A 86 -0.47 -7.22 -14.33
CA PRO A 86 -1.39 -6.26 -13.71
C PRO A 86 -2.76 -6.84 -13.40
N LEU A 87 -3.28 -7.71 -14.28
CA LEU A 87 -4.65 -8.23 -14.17
C LEU A 87 -4.88 -9.02 -12.86
N LEU A 88 -3.92 -9.86 -12.46
CA LEU A 88 -3.99 -10.63 -11.22
C LEU A 88 -3.39 -9.85 -10.03
N ALA A 89 -2.36 -9.05 -10.28
CA ALA A 89 -1.68 -8.30 -9.24
C ALA A 89 -2.55 -7.20 -8.62
N ILE A 90 -3.36 -6.51 -9.41
CA ILE A 90 -4.25 -5.44 -8.90
C ILE A 90 -5.18 -5.97 -7.81
N PRO A 91 -6.03 -7.00 -8.05
CA PRO A 91 -6.90 -7.53 -7.01
C PRO A 91 -6.12 -8.11 -5.82
N MET A 92 -5.00 -8.80 -6.05
CA MET A 92 -4.14 -9.31 -4.97
C MET A 92 -3.61 -8.18 -4.10
N ASN A 93 -3.09 -7.10 -4.70
CA ASN A 93 -2.58 -5.93 -3.99
C ASN A 93 -3.67 -5.23 -3.19
N ILE A 94 -4.86 -5.04 -3.76
CA ILE A 94 -6.00 -4.42 -3.07
C ILE A 94 -6.42 -5.27 -1.87
N ILE A 95 -6.59 -6.58 -2.05
CA ILE A 95 -6.98 -7.50 -0.98
C ILE A 95 -5.91 -7.52 0.11
N GLY A 96 -4.65 -7.76 -0.24
CA GLY A 96 -3.55 -7.85 0.70
C GLY A 96 -3.36 -6.58 1.53
N ASN A 97 -3.34 -5.41 0.87
CA ASN A 97 -3.23 -4.13 1.56
C ASN A 97 -4.47 -3.83 2.43
N THR A 98 -5.68 -4.16 1.96
CA THR A 98 -6.89 -3.96 2.76
C THR A 98 -6.84 -4.78 4.03
N PHE A 99 -6.61 -6.09 3.95
CA PHE A 99 -6.52 -6.95 5.13
C PHE A 99 -5.38 -6.55 6.07
N GLY A 100 -4.21 -6.19 5.52
CA GLY A 100 -3.08 -5.72 6.30
C GLY A 100 -3.39 -4.42 7.05
N ASN A 101 -4.01 -3.45 6.40
CA ASN A 101 -4.40 -2.19 7.04
C ASN A 101 -5.50 -2.37 8.09
N LEU A 102 -6.48 -3.27 7.86
CA LEU A 102 -7.48 -3.59 8.87
C LEU A 102 -6.86 -4.25 10.10
N THR A 103 -5.88 -5.13 9.90
CA THR A 103 -5.10 -5.74 10.98
C THR A 103 -4.26 -4.70 11.72
N SER A 104 -3.59 -3.80 10.99
CA SER A 104 -2.85 -2.67 11.58
C SER A 104 -3.73 -1.79 12.47
N PHE A 105 -4.95 -1.46 12.00
CA PHE A 105 -5.92 -0.72 12.80
C PHE A 105 -6.24 -1.45 14.11
N GLU A 106 -6.52 -2.75 14.05
CA GLU A 106 -6.88 -3.53 15.24
C GLU A 106 -5.72 -3.60 16.24
N ILE A 107 -4.47 -3.73 15.73
CA ILE A 107 -3.26 -3.65 16.55
C ILE A 107 -3.15 -2.28 17.22
N LEU A 108 -3.28 -1.20 16.44
CA LEU A 108 -3.18 0.17 16.96
C LEU A 108 -4.28 0.50 17.96
N ARG A 109 -5.48 -0.03 17.77
CA ARG A 109 -6.60 0.13 18.71
C ARG A 109 -6.31 -0.47 20.08
N ARG A 110 -5.57 -1.59 20.12
CA ARG A 110 -5.21 -2.29 21.37
C ARG A 110 -3.95 -1.74 22.05
N LEU A 111 -3.16 -0.98 21.30
CA LEU A 111 -1.99 -0.30 21.88
C LEU A 111 -2.43 1.00 22.57
N GLU A 112 -1.68 1.41 23.60
CA GLU A 112 -1.88 2.73 24.19
C GLU A 112 -1.73 3.80 23.10
N LYS A 113 -2.61 4.80 23.16
CA LYS A 113 -2.61 5.91 22.18
C LYS A 113 -1.25 6.60 22.22
N PRO A 114 -0.47 6.58 21.13
CA PRO A 114 0.78 7.34 21.10
C PRO A 114 0.47 8.84 21.22
N GLU A 115 1.42 9.60 21.74
CA GLU A 115 1.30 11.04 21.82
C GLU A 115 1.01 11.63 20.43
N LYS A 116 0.10 12.60 20.39
CA LYS A 116 -0.29 13.27 19.15
C LYS A 116 0.92 14.02 18.58
N SER A 117 1.47 13.51 17.50
CA SER A 117 2.50 14.26 16.76
C SER A 117 1.87 15.36 15.90
N LYS A 118 2.63 16.42 15.59
CA LYS A 118 2.20 17.51 14.69
C LYS A 118 1.72 16.98 13.31
N ARG A 119 2.30 15.87 12.84
CA ARG A 119 1.86 15.21 11.58
C ARG A 119 0.48 14.58 11.73
N MET A 120 0.21 14.01 12.88
CA MET A 120 -1.08 13.40 13.20
C MET A 120 -2.19 14.47 13.28
N GLU A 121 -1.94 15.57 13.97
CA GLU A 121 -2.91 16.69 14.07
C GLU A 121 -3.24 17.26 12.69
N LYS A 122 -2.23 17.45 11.83
CA LYS A 122 -2.45 17.89 10.45
C LYS A 122 -3.31 16.91 9.66
N LEU A 123 -3.06 15.59 9.79
CA LEU A 123 -3.84 14.57 9.10
C LEU A 123 -5.28 14.50 9.63
N LEU A 124 -5.48 14.58 10.94
CA LEU A 124 -6.82 14.62 11.55
C LEU A 124 -7.62 15.82 11.06
N ASN A 125 -7.04 17.01 11.14
CA ASN A 125 -7.66 18.25 10.64
C ASN A 125 -7.97 18.16 9.15
N TYR A 126 -7.08 17.50 8.37
CA TYR A 126 -7.29 17.25 6.97
C TYR A 126 -8.52 16.36 6.72
N ILE A 127 -8.63 15.23 7.42
CA ILE A 127 -9.75 14.31 7.27
C ILE A 127 -11.06 14.94 7.79
N GLU A 128 -11.01 15.69 8.88
CA GLU A 128 -12.18 16.35 9.48
C GLU A 128 -12.73 17.50 8.62
N ASN A 129 -11.88 18.08 7.77
CA ASN A 129 -12.29 19.10 6.81
C ASN A 129 -13.18 18.58 5.68
N PHE A 130 -13.28 17.26 5.48
CA PHE A 130 -14.20 16.69 4.51
C PHE A 130 -15.62 16.58 5.08
N LYS A 131 -16.62 16.93 4.29
CA LYS A 131 -18.04 16.74 4.64
C LYS A 131 -18.34 15.30 5.07
N HIS A 132 -17.66 14.34 4.45
CA HIS A 132 -17.74 12.92 4.77
C HIS A 132 -16.36 12.37 5.11
N ARG A 133 -16.17 11.93 6.35
CA ARG A 133 -14.91 11.29 6.83
C ARG A 133 -14.43 10.14 5.97
N PHE A 134 -15.38 9.41 5.35
CA PHE A 134 -15.12 8.36 4.37
C PHE A 134 -14.21 8.85 3.24
N ILE A 135 -14.53 9.99 2.62
CA ILE A 135 -13.76 10.56 1.50
C ILE A 135 -12.36 10.96 1.95
N GLY A 136 -12.26 11.65 3.10
CA GLY A 136 -10.97 12.08 3.64
C GLY A 136 -10.03 10.91 3.91
N ILE A 137 -10.54 9.80 4.44
CA ILE A 137 -9.76 8.59 4.71
C ILE A 137 -9.36 7.88 3.42
N SER A 138 -10.31 7.70 2.48
CA SER A 138 -10.00 7.08 1.19
C SER A 138 -8.90 7.85 0.46
N LEU A 139 -8.97 9.17 0.43
CA LEU A 139 -7.94 10.01 -0.15
C LEU A 139 -6.61 9.92 0.60
N ALA A 140 -6.64 9.87 1.94
CA ALA A 140 -5.42 9.72 2.72
C ALA A 140 -4.69 8.38 2.44
N PHE A 141 -5.42 7.28 2.23
CA PHE A 141 -4.84 6.01 1.78
C PHE A 141 -4.36 6.02 0.32
N SER A 142 -4.95 6.87 -0.52
CA SER A 142 -4.58 7.00 -1.95
C SER A 142 -3.28 7.77 -2.17
N ILE A 143 -2.80 8.49 -1.16
CA ILE A 143 -1.59 9.31 -1.25
C ILE A 143 -0.38 8.49 -0.79
N PRO A 144 0.57 8.14 -1.69
CA PRO A 144 1.71 7.27 -1.37
C PRO A 144 2.64 7.83 -0.27
N PHE A 145 2.67 9.15 -0.09
CA PHE A 145 3.53 9.81 0.89
C PHE A 145 2.94 9.85 2.31
N ILE A 146 1.66 9.50 2.47
CA ILE A 146 1.03 9.39 3.78
C ILE A 146 1.21 7.95 4.26
N PRO A 147 1.99 7.70 5.33
CA PRO A 147 2.12 6.36 5.88
C PRO A 147 0.74 5.80 6.30
N SER A 148 0.39 4.62 5.81
CA SER A 148 -0.89 3.97 6.12
C SER A 148 -1.12 3.79 7.63
N ALA A 149 -0.03 3.61 8.39
CA ALA A 149 -0.08 3.57 9.84
C ALA A 149 -0.66 4.85 10.47
N LEU A 150 -0.34 6.03 9.92
CA LEU A 150 -0.92 7.30 10.38
C LEU A 150 -2.41 7.37 10.06
N VAL A 151 -2.82 6.90 8.89
CA VAL A 151 -4.24 6.87 8.49
C VAL A 151 -5.02 5.90 9.38
N ASN A 152 -4.47 4.70 9.63
CA ASN A 152 -5.06 3.72 10.54
C ASN A 152 -5.20 4.29 11.96
N TYR A 153 -4.18 5.03 12.44
CA TYR A 153 -4.24 5.68 13.75
C TYR A 153 -5.31 6.79 13.79
N ALA A 154 -5.43 7.59 12.72
CA ALA A 154 -6.50 8.57 12.60
C ALA A 154 -7.88 7.91 12.67
N CYS A 155 -8.06 6.76 11.99
CA CYS A 155 -9.29 5.97 12.08
C CYS A 155 -9.60 5.50 13.50
N VAL A 156 -8.56 5.16 14.30
CA VAL A 156 -8.73 4.80 15.73
C VAL A 156 -9.20 6.00 16.55
N GLN A 157 -8.59 7.18 16.33
CA GLN A 157 -8.95 8.40 17.06
C GLN A 157 -10.38 8.86 16.75
N MET A 158 -10.83 8.70 15.51
CA MET A 158 -12.17 9.10 15.06
C MET A 158 -13.29 8.13 15.42
N ASN A 159 -12.96 6.96 16.00
CA ASN A 159 -13.95 5.90 16.34
C ASN A 159 -14.90 5.56 15.19
N LEU A 160 -14.34 5.35 14.00
CA LEU A 160 -15.14 5.14 12.79
C LEU A 160 -15.90 3.81 12.79
N PRO A 161 -17.13 3.78 12.25
CA PRO A 161 -17.86 2.56 12.04
C PRO A 161 -17.07 1.58 11.17
N THR A 162 -17.10 0.29 11.51
CA THR A 162 -16.35 -0.76 10.82
C THR A 162 -16.60 -0.79 9.32
N ARG A 163 -17.85 -0.64 8.88
CA ARG A 163 -18.21 -0.62 7.45
C ARG A 163 -17.56 0.54 6.70
N THR A 164 -17.65 1.75 7.27
CA THR A 164 -17.02 2.96 6.68
C THR A 164 -15.52 2.77 6.53
N ARG A 165 -14.86 2.22 7.56
CA ARG A 165 -13.43 1.97 7.56
C ARG A 165 -13.02 0.94 6.51
N ILE A 166 -13.71 -0.20 6.42
CA ILE A 166 -13.41 -1.25 5.43
C ILE A 166 -13.52 -0.68 4.01
N LEU A 167 -14.64 -0.03 3.70
CA LEU A 167 -14.87 0.54 2.37
C LEU A 167 -13.88 1.67 2.04
N ALA A 168 -13.59 2.55 3.01
CA ALA A 168 -12.64 3.63 2.80
C ALA A 168 -11.21 3.11 2.57
N THR A 169 -10.81 2.05 3.29
CA THR A 169 -9.51 1.41 3.07
C THR A 169 -9.47 0.74 1.70
N LEU A 170 -10.48 -0.06 1.35
CA LEU A 170 -10.56 -0.78 0.07
C LEU A 170 -10.45 0.17 -1.13
N ILE A 171 -11.24 1.24 -1.12
CA ILE A 171 -11.24 2.24 -2.20
C ILE A 171 -9.94 3.06 -2.17
N GLY A 172 -9.46 3.40 -0.97
CA GLY A 172 -8.28 4.24 -0.80
C GLY A 172 -6.97 3.57 -1.22
N VAL A 173 -6.82 2.25 -0.99
CA VAL A 173 -5.61 1.53 -1.40
C VAL A 173 -5.61 1.16 -2.89
N ALA A 174 -6.75 1.21 -3.58
CA ALA A 174 -6.88 0.77 -4.96
C ALA A 174 -5.97 1.56 -5.93
N PRO A 175 -5.92 2.91 -5.94
CA PRO A 175 -5.05 3.65 -6.85
C PRO A 175 -3.58 3.29 -6.71
N VAL A 176 -3.08 3.20 -5.47
CA VAL A 176 -1.69 2.86 -5.19
C VAL A 176 -1.39 1.41 -5.57
N SER A 177 -2.33 0.49 -5.34
CA SER A 177 -2.21 -0.91 -5.72
C SER A 177 -2.11 -1.09 -7.24
N ILE A 178 -2.86 -0.31 -8.01
CA ILE A 178 -2.77 -0.28 -9.48
C ILE A 178 -1.38 0.19 -9.91
N VAL A 179 -0.89 1.30 -9.34
CA VAL A 179 0.43 1.83 -9.68
C VAL A 179 1.52 0.80 -9.42
N TYR A 180 1.52 0.14 -8.26
CA TYR A 180 2.52 -0.87 -7.94
C TYR A 180 2.43 -2.11 -8.83
N ALA A 181 1.23 -2.61 -9.12
CA ALA A 181 1.03 -3.76 -9.99
C ALA A 181 1.56 -3.50 -11.40
N VAL A 182 1.22 -2.33 -11.96
CA VAL A 182 1.69 -1.94 -13.29
C VAL A 182 3.19 -1.66 -13.31
N SER A 183 3.73 -1.02 -12.25
CA SER A 183 5.18 -0.79 -12.13
C SER A 183 5.95 -2.11 -12.10
N GLY A 184 5.43 -3.15 -11.41
CA GLY A 184 6.04 -4.48 -11.39
C GLY A 184 6.08 -5.13 -12.78
N ASP A 185 4.97 -5.12 -13.50
CA ASP A 185 4.90 -5.66 -14.86
C ASP A 185 5.87 -4.97 -15.83
N LEU A 186 6.00 -3.64 -15.67
CA LEU A 186 6.91 -2.86 -16.51
C LEU A 186 8.39 -3.21 -16.30
N LEU A 187 8.80 -3.70 -15.12
CA LEU A 187 10.18 -4.11 -14.88
C LEU A 187 10.60 -5.28 -15.77
N LEU A 188 9.68 -6.19 -16.15
CA LEU A 188 9.95 -7.30 -17.07
C LEU A 188 9.65 -6.96 -18.53
N ASN A 189 8.60 -6.17 -18.77
CA ASN A 189 8.09 -5.86 -20.09
C ASN A 189 8.58 -4.49 -20.57
N ILE A 190 9.90 -4.21 -20.48
CA ILE A 190 10.50 -2.94 -20.91
C ILE A 190 10.31 -2.76 -22.43
N ARG A 191 9.10 -2.41 -22.83
CA ARG A 191 8.91 -1.69 -24.10
C ARG A 191 9.02 -0.20 -23.78
N PRO A 192 9.99 0.51 -24.37
CA PRO A 192 10.32 1.90 -24.00
C PRO A 192 9.13 2.88 -24.08
N ILE A 193 8.08 2.51 -24.80
CA ILE A 193 6.86 3.31 -24.96
C ILE A 193 5.88 3.20 -23.78
N ARG A 194 5.90 2.11 -22.98
CA ARG A 194 4.93 1.90 -21.90
C ARG A 194 5.28 2.62 -20.61
N ILE A 195 6.57 2.77 -20.32
CA ILE A 195 7.06 3.44 -19.11
C ILE A 195 6.58 4.90 -19.03
N PRO A 196 6.77 5.75 -20.07
CA PRO A 196 6.30 7.12 -20.02
C PRO A 196 4.75 7.21 -19.97
N LEU A 197 4.04 6.31 -20.65
CA LEU A 197 2.57 6.30 -20.64
C LEU A 197 2.00 6.07 -19.24
N VAL A 198 2.55 5.09 -18.50
CA VAL A 198 2.09 4.79 -17.12
C VAL A 198 2.55 5.85 -16.14
N ALA A 199 3.76 6.39 -16.29
CA ALA A 199 4.22 7.52 -15.49
C ALA A 199 3.31 8.75 -15.72
N VAL A 200 2.95 9.04 -16.95
CA VAL A 200 2.02 10.13 -17.30
C VAL A 200 0.63 9.86 -16.71
N LEU A 201 0.09 8.64 -16.81
CA LEU A 201 -1.20 8.29 -16.22
C LEU A 201 -1.18 8.38 -14.69
N ALA A 202 -0.11 7.93 -14.02
CA ALA A 202 0.06 8.06 -12.59
C ALA A 202 0.18 9.54 -12.16
N ILE A 203 0.93 10.34 -12.91
CA ILE A 203 1.06 11.79 -12.69
C ILE A 203 -0.29 12.49 -12.93
N LEU A 204 -1.01 12.16 -13.99
CA LEU A 204 -2.33 12.73 -14.28
C LEU A 204 -3.37 12.37 -13.20
N LEU A 205 -3.37 11.12 -12.73
CA LEU A 205 -4.18 10.68 -11.59
C LEU A 205 -3.82 11.44 -10.32
N PHE A 206 -2.53 11.63 -10.05
CA PHE A 206 -2.05 12.38 -8.91
C PHE A 206 -2.44 13.87 -9.01
N ILE A 207 -2.24 14.48 -10.17
CA ILE A 207 -2.63 15.88 -10.43
C ILE A 207 -4.16 16.03 -10.32
N SER A 208 -4.94 15.10 -10.88
CA SER A 208 -6.41 15.10 -10.78
C SER A 208 -6.87 15.03 -9.32
N LEU A 209 -6.25 14.18 -8.51
CA LEU A 209 -6.52 14.08 -7.08
C LEU A 209 -6.14 15.37 -6.36
N VAL A 210 -5.00 15.98 -6.68
CA VAL A 210 -4.56 17.25 -6.10
C VAL A 210 -5.48 18.41 -6.49
N ILE A 211 -5.88 18.51 -7.77
CA ILE A 211 -6.81 19.53 -8.26
C ILE A 211 -8.20 19.37 -7.62
N TYR A 212 -8.73 18.15 -7.59
CA TYR A 212 -9.98 17.82 -6.90
C TYR A 212 -9.93 18.27 -5.44
N PHE A 213 -8.79 18.06 -4.80
CA PHE A 213 -8.52 18.43 -3.42
C PHE A 213 -8.49 19.95 -3.19
N ILE A 214 -7.80 20.67 -4.07
CA ILE A 214 -7.69 22.14 -4.00
C ILE A 214 -9.06 22.79 -4.27
N HIS A 215 -9.79 22.27 -5.25
CA HIS A 215 -11.12 22.78 -5.62
C HIS A 215 -12.13 22.60 -4.48
N PHE A 216 -12.15 21.45 -3.86
CA PHE A 216 -13.03 21.15 -2.73
C PHE A 216 -12.71 22.00 -1.49
N ARG A 217 -11.42 22.36 -1.31
CA ARG A 217 -10.99 23.26 -0.22
C ARG A 217 -11.45 24.71 -0.44
N LYS A 218 -11.48 25.16 -1.69
CA LYS A 218 -11.90 26.53 -2.06
C LYS A 218 -13.39 26.74 -1.83
N GLU A 219 -14.21 25.80 -2.23
CA GLU A 219 -15.66 25.81 -2.06
C GLU A 219 -16.08 25.89 -0.57
N LYS A 220 -15.32 25.24 0.32
CA LYS A 220 -15.59 25.26 1.76
C LYS A 220 -15.21 26.59 2.41
N ASN A 221 -14.15 27.24 1.97
CA ASN A 221 -13.74 28.54 2.48
C ASN A 221 -14.72 29.67 2.08
N GLU A 222 -15.34 29.54 0.89
CA GLU A 222 -16.35 30.49 0.42
C GLU A 222 -17.66 30.38 1.22
N LEU A 223 -18.05 29.13 1.59
CA LEU A 223 -19.23 28.89 2.43
C LEU A 223 -19.07 29.39 3.90
N HIS A 224 -17.84 29.47 4.40
CA HIS A 224 -17.57 30.00 5.74
C HIS A 224 -17.38 31.51 5.78
N SER A 225 -17.13 32.16 4.65
CA SER A 225 -17.00 33.62 4.56
C SER A 225 -18.32 34.32 4.29
N SER A 226 -19.41 33.59 4.01
CA SER A 226 -20.74 34.13 3.72
C SER A 226 -21.75 33.98 4.89
N ASN A 227 -21.31 33.48 6.04
CA ASN A 227 -22.02 33.49 7.33
C ASN A 227 -21.26 34.32 8.35
#